data_7099fdbada8466a91cf647dbe5856d6f
#
_entry.id   7099fdbada8466a91cf647dbe5856d6f
#
_cell.length_a   1.000
_cell.length_b   1.000
_cell.length_c   1.000
_cell.angle_alpha   90.00
_cell.angle_beta   90.00
_cell.angle_gamma   90.00
#
_symmetry.space_group_name_H-M   'P 1'
#
loop_
_entity.id
_entity.type
_entity.pdbx_description
1 polymer ?
#
loop_
_entity_poly.entity_id
_entity_poly.type
_entity_poly.pdbx_seq_one_letter_code
_entity_poly.pdbx_strand_id
1 'polypeptide(L)'
;MQHDSPRLRANNFDLLRLLFAGTVCLVHVHGLSGFSELEPITRFLSAGMAVKAFFVVSGFLIFMSFERSSSLRAYALKRVRRIYPAYFTVVTLCAIGLVAVSSLTVADYFSSAWAKYVVANLLFLNFLHPTLPGVFEANKIPEVNGALWTLKIEVMFYLSVPLFVLLFRRFSHFSVILVTYCASVAYFMLMTSIAESTGSELYVRLGRQLPGQLSYFMAGAFFYYFLPLFERKSAYFVVVAVIA
;
A
#
# COMPACT_ATOMS: atom_id res chain seq x y z
N MET A 1 17.60 22.49 -0.90
CA MET A 1 16.58 23.56 -0.72
C MET A 1 15.47 23.00 0.15
N GLN A 2 15.36 23.49 1.39
CA GLN A 2 14.25 23.10 2.27
C GLN A 2 12.99 23.84 1.79
N HIS A 3 12.06 23.13 1.17
CA HIS A 3 10.72 23.64 0.87
C HIS A 3 9.88 23.64 2.15
N ASP A 4 10.12 24.61 3.03
CA ASP A 4 9.29 24.88 4.19
C ASP A 4 8.18 25.86 3.80
N SER A 5 7.39 25.50 2.79
CA SER A 5 6.22 26.32 2.45
C SER A 5 5.14 26.11 3.50
N PRO A 6 4.53 27.19 4.05
CA PRO A 6 3.41 27.11 5.00
C PRO A 6 2.23 26.25 4.47
N ARG A 7 2.07 26.16 3.15
CA ARG A 7 1.05 25.35 2.46
C ARG A 7 1.21 23.85 2.67
N LEU A 8 2.43 23.34 2.90
CA LEU A 8 2.65 21.92 3.20
C LEU A 8 2.27 21.55 4.65
N ARG A 9 1.97 22.51 5.52
CA ARG A 9 1.47 22.29 6.89
C ARG A 9 -0.04 22.14 6.93
N ALA A 10 -0.77 22.84 6.06
CA ALA A 10 -2.21 22.70 5.87
C ALA A 10 -2.47 21.95 4.55
N ASN A 11 -2.58 20.64 4.61
CA ASN A 11 -2.77 19.82 3.42
C ASN A 11 -3.91 18.80 3.62
N ASN A 12 -4.52 18.39 2.53
CA ASN A 12 -5.65 17.46 2.52
C ASN A 12 -5.22 15.98 2.38
N PHE A 13 -3.94 15.66 2.61
CA PHE A 13 -3.45 14.28 2.42
C PHE A 13 -4.13 13.29 3.36
N ASP A 14 -4.47 13.67 4.58
CA ASP A 14 -5.17 12.77 5.51
C ASP A 14 -6.61 12.53 5.04
N LEU A 15 -7.30 13.54 4.51
CA LEU A 15 -8.61 13.38 3.89
C LEU A 15 -8.55 12.44 2.66
N LEU A 16 -7.58 12.65 1.75
CA LEU A 16 -7.39 11.78 0.59
C LEU A 16 -7.14 10.33 1.00
N ARG A 17 -6.30 10.11 2.00
CA ARG A 17 -6.02 8.77 2.53
C ARG A 17 -7.26 8.13 3.16
N LEU A 18 -8.08 8.90 3.87
CA LEU A 18 -9.35 8.42 4.42
C LEU A 18 -10.32 8.04 3.30
N LEU A 19 -10.44 8.85 2.25
CA LEU A 19 -11.28 8.56 1.09
C LEU A 19 -10.82 7.29 0.37
N PHE A 20 -9.52 7.13 0.14
CA PHE A 20 -9.00 5.91 -0.49
C PHE A 20 -9.21 4.67 0.37
N ALA A 21 -8.99 4.76 1.69
CA ALA A 21 -9.25 3.66 2.61
C ALA A 21 -10.74 3.31 2.66
N GLY A 22 -11.62 4.30 2.70
CA GLY A 22 -13.07 4.12 2.65
C GLY A 22 -13.53 3.46 1.33
N THR A 23 -12.97 3.89 0.19
CA THR A 23 -13.22 3.25 -1.12
C THR A 23 -12.83 1.77 -1.11
N VAL A 24 -11.62 1.46 -0.63
CA VAL A 24 -11.16 0.06 -0.53
C VAL A 24 -12.08 -0.75 0.37
N CYS A 25 -12.47 -0.21 1.54
CA CYS A 25 -13.37 -0.87 2.48
C CYS A 25 -14.74 -1.16 1.84
N LEU A 26 -15.39 -0.16 1.23
CA LEU A 26 -16.71 -0.31 0.60
C LEU A 26 -16.70 -1.36 -0.53
N VAL A 27 -15.70 -1.31 -1.42
CA VAL A 27 -15.58 -2.28 -2.52
C VAL A 27 -15.35 -3.70 -1.98
N HIS A 28 -14.57 -3.87 -0.91
CA HIS A 28 -14.35 -5.19 -0.30
C HIS A 28 -15.61 -5.69 0.43
N VAL A 29 -16.30 -4.82 1.16
CA VAL A 29 -17.56 -5.19 1.81
C VAL A 29 -18.57 -5.69 0.78
N HIS A 30 -18.77 -4.96 -0.32
CA HIS A 30 -19.66 -5.40 -1.40
C HIS A 30 -19.20 -6.74 -2.02
N GLY A 31 -17.92 -6.83 -2.37
CA GLY A 31 -17.38 -8.04 -3.02
C GLY A 31 -17.40 -9.30 -2.15
N LEU A 32 -17.31 -9.16 -0.82
CA LEU A 32 -17.32 -10.29 0.12
C LEU A 32 -18.72 -10.63 0.63
N SER A 33 -19.59 -9.62 0.84
CA SER A 33 -20.94 -9.84 1.36
C SER A 33 -21.96 -10.18 0.29
N GLY A 34 -21.73 -9.73 -0.96
CA GLY A 34 -22.69 -9.85 -2.06
C GLY A 34 -23.92 -8.96 -1.89
N PHE A 35 -23.92 -7.97 -0.97
CA PHE A 35 -25.06 -7.07 -0.78
C PHE A 35 -25.28 -6.19 -2.02
N SER A 36 -26.40 -6.42 -2.70
CA SER A 36 -26.81 -5.68 -3.93
C SER A 36 -27.06 -4.21 -3.66
N GLU A 37 -27.40 -3.82 -2.44
CA GLU A 37 -27.66 -2.44 -2.03
C GLU A 37 -26.40 -1.54 -2.16
N LEU A 38 -25.23 -2.13 -2.13
CA LEU A 38 -23.95 -1.40 -2.30
C LEU A 38 -23.54 -1.24 -3.75
N GLU A 39 -24.12 -1.98 -4.69
CA GLU A 39 -23.77 -1.95 -6.11
C GLU A 39 -23.88 -0.55 -6.73
N PRO A 40 -24.94 0.26 -6.50
CA PRO A 40 -25.07 1.59 -7.10
C PRO A 40 -23.91 2.52 -6.76
N ILE A 41 -23.28 2.33 -5.60
CA ILE A 41 -22.14 3.14 -5.14
C ILE A 41 -20.83 2.51 -5.63
N THR A 42 -20.66 1.20 -5.44
CA THR A 42 -19.38 0.51 -5.69
C THR A 42 -19.07 0.39 -7.17
N ARG A 43 -20.05 0.44 -8.08
CA ARG A 43 -19.82 0.43 -9.53
C ARG A 43 -18.96 1.59 -10.04
N PHE A 44 -18.96 2.72 -9.31
CA PHE A 44 -18.14 3.90 -9.63
C PHE A 44 -16.81 3.90 -8.87
N LEU A 45 -16.58 2.95 -7.99
CA LEU A 45 -15.41 2.87 -7.12
C LEU A 45 -14.51 1.72 -7.56
N SER A 46 -13.21 1.96 -7.49
CA SER A 46 -12.21 0.93 -7.77
C SER A 46 -11.22 0.84 -6.62
N ALA A 47 -11.21 -0.28 -5.90
CA ALA A 47 -10.22 -0.56 -4.86
C ALA A 47 -8.78 -0.55 -5.43
N GLY A 48 -8.60 -1.06 -6.66
CA GLY A 48 -7.30 -1.03 -7.33
C GLY A 48 -6.80 0.39 -7.61
N MET A 49 -7.67 1.28 -8.09
CA MET A 49 -7.31 2.69 -8.30
C MET A 49 -7.04 3.41 -6.98
N ALA A 50 -7.84 3.17 -5.94
CA ALA A 50 -7.65 3.76 -4.62
C ALA A 50 -6.29 3.36 -4.02
N VAL A 51 -5.88 2.09 -4.15
CA VAL A 51 -4.56 1.61 -3.70
C VAL A 51 -3.43 2.27 -4.48
N LYS A 52 -3.56 2.40 -5.80
CA LYS A 52 -2.55 3.08 -6.64
C LYS A 52 -2.41 4.55 -6.25
N ALA A 53 -3.52 5.27 -6.08
CA ALA A 53 -3.54 6.65 -5.60
C ALA A 53 -2.94 6.78 -4.19
N PHE A 54 -3.21 5.81 -3.31
CA PHE A 54 -2.59 5.73 -1.99
C PHE A 54 -1.07 5.62 -2.07
N PHE A 55 -0.54 4.81 -2.99
CA PHE A 55 0.91 4.69 -3.21
C PHE A 55 1.53 5.96 -3.76
N VAL A 56 0.84 6.69 -4.65
CA VAL A 56 1.30 8.02 -5.12
C VAL A 56 1.41 9.00 -3.94
N VAL A 57 0.36 9.12 -3.12
CA VAL A 57 0.39 9.98 -1.93
C VAL A 57 1.47 9.53 -0.94
N SER A 58 1.63 8.23 -0.75
CA SER A 58 2.70 7.69 0.10
C SER A 58 4.08 8.04 -0.45
N GLY A 59 4.31 7.93 -1.76
CA GLY A 59 5.57 8.33 -2.39
C GLY A 59 5.93 9.78 -2.08
N PHE A 60 5.00 10.72 -2.26
CA PHE A 60 5.18 12.13 -1.92
C PHE A 60 5.56 12.32 -0.45
N LEU A 61 4.72 11.79 0.46
CA LEU A 61 4.87 12.03 1.89
C LEU A 61 6.12 11.37 2.50
N ILE A 62 6.55 10.24 1.93
CA ILE A 62 7.68 9.49 2.47
C ILE A 62 9.00 10.16 2.12
N PHE A 63 9.21 10.60 0.88
CA PHE A 63 10.39 11.37 0.50
C PHE A 63 10.44 12.68 1.29
N MET A 64 9.33 13.43 1.38
CA MET A 64 9.24 14.61 2.21
C MET A 64 9.63 14.34 3.67
N SER A 65 9.14 13.24 4.24
CA SER A 65 9.44 12.86 5.62
C SER A 65 10.89 12.44 5.81
N PHE A 66 11.49 11.77 4.83
CA PHE A 66 12.90 11.36 4.88
C PHE A 66 13.81 12.58 4.89
N GLU A 67 13.62 13.52 3.97
CA GLU A 67 14.45 14.73 3.87
C GLU A 67 14.31 15.68 5.07
N ARG A 68 13.13 15.69 5.71
CA ARG A 68 12.89 16.44 6.96
C ARG A 68 13.35 15.71 8.21
N SER A 69 13.92 14.54 8.09
CA SER A 69 14.40 13.77 9.24
C SER A 69 15.87 14.05 9.50
N SER A 70 16.21 14.28 10.77
CA SER A 70 17.58 14.59 11.20
C SER A 70 18.55 13.40 11.06
N SER A 71 18.04 12.18 10.99
CA SER A 71 18.82 10.97 10.86
C SER A 71 17.97 9.82 10.32
N LEU A 72 18.63 8.76 9.82
CA LEU A 72 17.97 7.52 9.40
C LEU A 72 17.17 6.88 10.54
N ARG A 73 17.71 6.93 11.78
CA ARG A 73 17.00 6.44 12.97
C ARG A 73 15.71 7.23 13.24
N ALA A 74 15.78 8.56 13.13
CA ALA A 74 14.59 9.42 13.32
C ALA A 74 13.53 9.14 12.25
N TYR A 75 13.94 8.94 11.00
CA TYR A 75 13.05 8.52 9.91
C TYR A 75 12.41 7.17 10.21
N ALA A 76 13.21 6.14 10.51
CA ALA A 76 12.71 4.80 10.80
C ALA A 76 11.71 4.78 11.96
N LEU A 77 12.00 5.48 13.05
CA LEU A 77 11.09 5.60 14.19
C LEU A 77 9.76 6.26 13.82
N LYS A 78 9.77 7.31 12.98
CA LYS A 78 8.53 7.92 12.47
C LYS A 78 7.69 6.93 11.68
N ARG A 79 8.30 6.06 10.87
CA ARG A 79 7.58 5.06 10.06
C ARG A 79 7.04 3.92 10.91
N VAL A 80 7.84 3.39 11.83
CA VAL A 80 7.40 2.36 12.78
C VAL A 80 6.21 2.86 13.60
N ARG A 81 6.31 4.02 14.21
CA ARG A 81 5.22 4.62 15.01
C ARG A 81 3.95 4.89 14.20
N ARG A 82 4.07 5.07 12.89
CA ARG A 82 2.92 5.32 12.02
C ARG A 82 2.15 4.05 11.67
N ILE A 83 2.84 2.94 11.39
CA ILE A 83 2.21 1.71 10.90
C ILE A 83 2.04 0.68 12.01
N TYR A 84 3.11 0.42 12.76
CA TYR A 84 3.18 -0.76 13.59
C TYR A 84 2.12 -0.82 14.71
N PRO A 85 1.76 0.26 15.41
CA PRO A 85 0.74 0.17 16.47
C PRO A 85 -0.62 -0.31 15.96
N ALA A 86 -1.15 0.31 14.90
CA ALA A 86 -2.43 -0.09 14.31
C ALA A 86 -2.34 -1.49 13.69
N TYR A 87 -1.25 -1.80 13.01
CA TYR A 87 -1.01 -3.12 12.41
C TYR A 87 -0.97 -4.23 13.46
N PHE A 88 -0.19 -4.04 14.53
CA PHE A 88 -0.11 -4.95 15.66
C PHE A 88 -1.49 -5.19 16.29
N THR A 89 -2.24 -4.10 16.53
CA THR A 89 -3.58 -4.19 17.12
C THR A 89 -4.51 -5.01 16.25
N VAL A 90 -4.56 -4.75 14.94
CA VAL A 90 -5.45 -5.49 14.02
C VAL A 90 -5.06 -6.97 13.95
N VAL A 91 -3.76 -7.30 13.78
CA VAL A 91 -3.30 -8.69 13.74
C VAL A 91 -3.66 -9.42 15.04
N THR A 92 -3.40 -8.80 16.19
CA THR A 92 -3.67 -9.39 17.51
C THR A 92 -5.17 -9.58 17.77
N LEU A 93 -5.99 -8.55 17.45
CA LEU A 93 -7.44 -8.65 17.58
C LEU A 93 -8.02 -9.74 16.68
N CYS A 94 -7.57 -9.86 15.43
CA CYS A 94 -7.98 -10.96 14.57
C CYS A 94 -7.52 -12.31 15.12
N ALA A 95 -6.26 -12.44 15.54
CA ALA A 95 -5.72 -13.70 16.04
C ALA A 95 -6.39 -14.20 17.31
N ILE A 96 -6.86 -13.31 18.19
CA ILE A 96 -7.55 -13.68 19.42
C ILE A 96 -9.07 -13.73 19.22
N GLY A 97 -9.65 -12.69 18.58
CA GLY A 97 -11.10 -12.53 18.48
C GLY A 97 -11.77 -13.56 17.57
N LEU A 98 -11.09 -14.01 16.52
CA LEU A 98 -11.68 -14.95 15.57
C LEU A 98 -11.77 -16.39 16.09
N VAL A 99 -11.27 -16.68 17.29
CA VAL A 99 -11.58 -17.93 17.98
C VAL A 99 -13.10 -18.13 18.15
N ALA A 100 -13.85 -17.04 18.30
CA ALA A 100 -15.30 -17.08 18.48
C ALA A 100 -16.09 -17.59 17.26
N VAL A 101 -15.47 -17.53 16.07
CA VAL A 101 -16.09 -18.00 14.80
C VAL A 101 -15.33 -19.18 14.18
N SER A 102 -14.33 -19.72 14.88
CA SER A 102 -13.60 -20.91 14.44
C SER A 102 -14.49 -22.15 14.55
N SER A 103 -14.35 -23.06 13.59
CA SER A 103 -15.00 -24.38 13.62
C SER A 103 -14.30 -25.36 14.57
N LEU A 104 -13.14 -24.98 15.12
CA LEU A 104 -12.31 -25.82 16.00
C LEU A 104 -12.60 -25.53 17.49
N THR A 105 -12.19 -26.48 18.36
CA THR A 105 -12.16 -26.20 19.79
C THR A 105 -11.14 -25.12 20.13
N VAL A 106 -11.29 -24.45 21.27
CA VAL A 106 -10.35 -23.42 21.72
C VAL A 106 -8.91 -23.97 21.81
N ALA A 107 -8.76 -25.21 22.27
CA ALA A 107 -7.43 -25.86 22.38
C ALA A 107 -6.80 -26.12 21.01
N ASP A 108 -7.57 -26.57 20.04
CA ASP A 108 -7.09 -26.84 18.67
C ASP A 108 -6.84 -25.55 17.89
N TYR A 109 -7.62 -24.50 18.18
CA TYR A 109 -7.42 -23.20 17.59
C TYR A 109 -6.04 -22.60 17.93
N PHE A 110 -5.67 -22.57 19.23
CA PHE A 110 -4.37 -22.04 19.69
C PHE A 110 -3.21 -23.01 19.45
N SER A 111 -3.16 -23.61 18.29
CA SER A 111 -2.16 -24.57 17.83
C SER A 111 -0.87 -23.91 17.30
N SER A 112 0.07 -24.72 16.84
CA SER A 112 1.27 -24.24 16.15
C SER A 112 0.94 -23.45 14.87
N ALA A 113 -0.16 -23.75 14.20
CA ALA A 113 -0.62 -23.00 13.00
C ALA A 113 -1.05 -21.57 13.37
N TRP A 114 -1.76 -21.40 14.50
CA TRP A 114 -2.06 -20.08 15.05
C TRP A 114 -0.78 -19.28 15.37
N ALA A 115 0.20 -19.90 16.02
CA ALA A 115 1.46 -19.24 16.33
C ALA A 115 2.21 -18.81 15.07
N LYS A 116 2.24 -19.65 14.03
CA LYS A 116 2.82 -19.30 12.72
C LYS A 116 2.12 -18.13 12.07
N TYR A 117 0.77 -18.10 12.11
CA TYR A 117 0.01 -16.94 11.64
C TYR A 117 0.42 -15.65 12.36
N VAL A 118 0.44 -15.65 13.69
CA VAL A 118 0.79 -14.46 14.48
C VAL A 118 2.19 -13.98 14.14
N VAL A 119 3.19 -14.85 14.20
CA VAL A 119 4.58 -14.49 13.94
C VAL A 119 4.77 -14.00 12.51
N ALA A 120 4.25 -14.71 11.53
CA ALA A 120 4.38 -14.33 10.13
C ALA A 120 3.71 -12.97 9.86
N ASN A 121 2.50 -12.76 10.36
CA ASN A 121 1.80 -11.50 10.16
C ASN A 121 2.51 -10.35 10.88
N LEU A 122 2.94 -10.48 12.13
CA LEU A 122 3.65 -9.42 12.84
C LEU A 122 4.97 -9.02 12.18
N LEU A 123 5.58 -9.90 11.38
CA LEU A 123 6.78 -9.65 10.59
C LEU A 123 6.49 -9.20 9.13
N PHE A 124 5.26 -8.87 8.79
CA PHE A 124 4.81 -8.54 7.41
C PHE A 124 5.01 -9.68 6.40
N LEU A 125 5.09 -10.92 6.88
CA LEU A 125 5.16 -12.15 6.08
C LEU A 125 3.80 -12.84 5.97
N ASN A 126 2.71 -12.07 5.99
CA ASN A 126 1.32 -12.53 5.95
C ASN A 126 1.02 -13.48 4.78
N PHE A 127 1.74 -13.35 3.67
CA PHE A 127 1.60 -14.25 2.50
C PHE A 127 2.02 -15.70 2.76
N LEU A 128 2.81 -15.97 3.82
CA LEU A 128 3.21 -17.32 4.21
C LEU A 128 2.12 -18.04 5.00
N HIS A 129 1.43 -17.31 5.88
CA HIS A 129 0.38 -17.83 6.74
C HIS A 129 -0.79 -16.84 6.80
N PRO A 130 -1.64 -16.77 5.75
CA PRO A 130 -2.72 -15.78 5.66
C PRO A 130 -3.99 -16.19 6.42
N THR A 131 -4.09 -17.47 6.85
CA THR A 131 -5.30 -18.08 7.43
C THR A 131 -5.09 -18.43 8.90
N LEU A 132 -6.20 -18.45 9.66
CA LEU A 132 -6.26 -18.96 11.03
C LEU A 132 -6.95 -20.33 11.04
N PRO A 133 -6.61 -21.22 11.99
CA PRO A 133 -7.21 -22.56 12.08
C PRO A 133 -8.73 -22.50 12.23
N GLY A 134 -9.46 -23.22 11.38
CA GLY A 134 -10.92 -23.30 11.42
C GLY A 134 -11.66 -22.01 11.11
N VAL A 135 -10.99 -20.98 10.58
CA VAL A 135 -11.62 -19.68 10.29
C VAL A 135 -11.74 -19.48 8.78
N PHE A 136 -12.95 -19.22 8.30
CA PHE A 136 -13.28 -18.91 6.90
C PHE A 136 -12.88 -19.98 5.88
N GLU A 137 -12.66 -21.22 6.30
CA GLU A 137 -12.20 -22.31 5.41
C GLU A 137 -13.18 -22.61 4.27
N ALA A 138 -14.47 -22.41 4.50
CA ALA A 138 -15.52 -22.59 3.49
C ALA A 138 -15.68 -21.38 2.54
N ASN A 139 -15.00 -20.25 2.81
CA ASN A 139 -15.15 -19.06 2.01
C ASN A 139 -14.28 -19.15 0.73
N LYS A 140 -14.73 -18.51 -0.34
CA LYS A 140 -13.96 -18.38 -1.59
C LYS A 140 -12.56 -17.76 -1.35
N ILE A 141 -12.44 -16.89 -0.36
CA ILE A 141 -11.19 -16.26 0.09
C ILE A 141 -11.05 -16.55 1.59
N PRO A 142 -10.25 -17.55 1.99
CA PRO A 142 -10.08 -17.93 3.39
C PRO A 142 -9.12 -17.05 4.17
N GLU A 143 -8.47 -16.09 3.50
CA GLU A 143 -7.52 -15.16 4.12
C GLU A 143 -8.22 -14.28 5.16
N VAL A 144 -7.64 -14.18 6.36
CA VAL A 144 -8.21 -13.37 7.46
C VAL A 144 -8.24 -11.89 7.09
N ASN A 145 -7.19 -11.39 6.45
CA ASN A 145 -7.12 -10.01 6.01
C ASN A 145 -6.24 -9.86 4.76
N GLY A 146 -6.85 -10.07 3.61
CA GLY A 146 -6.18 -9.95 2.32
C GLY A 146 -5.62 -8.54 2.03
N ALA A 147 -6.18 -7.48 2.64
CA ALA A 147 -5.73 -6.10 2.40
C ALA A 147 -4.31 -5.81 2.95
N LEU A 148 -3.78 -6.63 3.85
CA LEU A 148 -2.46 -6.43 4.47
C LEU A 148 -1.30 -6.50 3.47
N TRP A 149 -1.49 -7.03 2.27
CA TRP A 149 -0.44 -7.05 1.26
C TRP A 149 0.07 -5.65 0.89
N THR A 150 -0.80 -4.64 0.93
CA THR A 150 -0.44 -3.24 0.60
C THR A 150 0.49 -2.63 1.64
N LEU A 151 0.29 -2.95 2.93
CA LEU A 151 1.16 -2.48 4.01
C LEU A 151 2.56 -3.08 3.91
N LYS A 152 2.68 -4.36 3.52
CA LYS A 152 3.98 -4.97 3.22
C LYS A 152 4.73 -4.19 2.14
N ILE A 153 4.05 -3.84 1.03
CA ILE A 153 4.66 -3.05 -0.05
C ILE A 153 5.07 -1.65 0.44
N GLU A 154 4.25 -1.01 1.26
CA GLU A 154 4.60 0.29 1.85
C GLU A 154 5.84 0.20 2.77
N VAL A 155 5.95 -0.84 3.58
CA VAL A 155 7.14 -1.09 4.42
C VAL A 155 8.38 -1.34 3.56
N MET A 156 8.28 -2.18 2.52
CA MET A 156 9.39 -2.40 1.58
C MET A 156 9.83 -1.10 0.91
N PHE A 157 8.87 -0.23 0.56
CA PHE A 157 9.17 1.09 0.03
C PHE A 157 9.89 1.97 1.06
N TYR A 158 9.46 1.99 2.32
CA TYR A 158 10.17 2.71 3.39
C TYR A 158 11.64 2.30 3.50
N LEU A 159 11.92 1.01 3.38
CA LEU A 159 13.28 0.47 3.42
C LEU A 159 14.10 0.84 2.17
N SER A 160 13.45 1.05 1.03
CA SER A 160 14.12 1.42 -0.23
C SER A 160 14.45 2.91 -0.36
N VAL A 161 13.74 3.80 0.37
CA VAL A 161 13.91 5.26 0.26
C VAL A 161 15.34 5.73 0.53
N PRO A 162 16.08 5.24 1.54
CA PRO A 162 17.49 5.62 1.72
C PRO A 162 18.35 5.34 0.50
N LEU A 163 18.11 4.23 -0.19
CA LEU A 163 18.81 3.89 -1.43
C LEU A 163 18.48 4.88 -2.55
N PHE A 164 17.20 5.21 -2.74
CA PHE A 164 16.81 6.22 -3.74
C PHE A 164 17.42 7.58 -3.44
N VAL A 165 17.46 8.00 -2.18
CA VAL A 165 18.10 9.27 -1.81
C VAL A 165 19.61 9.25 -2.10
N LEU A 166 20.31 8.13 -1.91
CA LEU A 166 21.71 7.98 -2.33
C LEU A 166 21.84 8.10 -3.86
N LEU A 167 20.96 7.49 -4.62
CA LEU A 167 20.92 7.61 -6.07
C LEU A 167 20.65 9.05 -6.53
N PHE A 168 19.73 9.75 -5.86
CA PHE A 168 19.45 11.17 -6.13
C PHE A 168 20.64 12.10 -5.86
N ARG A 169 21.48 11.74 -4.90
CA ARG A 169 22.74 12.48 -4.65
C ARG A 169 23.81 12.27 -5.74
N ARG A 170 23.77 11.09 -6.39
CA ARG A 170 24.73 10.72 -7.42
C ARG A 170 24.27 11.11 -8.82
N PHE A 171 22.97 11.05 -9.08
CA PHE A 171 22.33 11.27 -10.37
C PHE A 171 21.21 12.31 -10.24
N SER A 172 20.70 12.82 -11.36
CA SER A 172 19.59 13.76 -11.32
C SER A 172 18.31 13.07 -10.79
N HIS A 173 17.52 13.79 -10.01
CA HIS A 173 16.22 13.30 -9.52
C HIS A 173 15.33 12.82 -10.66
N PHE A 174 15.27 13.62 -11.74
CA PHE A 174 14.47 13.28 -12.92
C PHE A 174 14.89 11.95 -13.54
N SER A 175 16.18 11.74 -13.77
CA SER A 175 16.68 10.50 -14.39
C SER A 175 16.40 9.27 -13.54
N VAL A 176 16.64 9.34 -12.22
CA VAL A 176 16.38 8.21 -11.31
C VAL A 176 14.89 7.90 -11.26
N ILE A 177 14.04 8.92 -11.12
CA ILE A 177 12.58 8.74 -11.10
C ILE A 177 12.11 8.12 -12.42
N LEU A 178 12.53 8.66 -13.56
CA LEU A 178 12.10 8.19 -14.87
C LEU A 178 12.53 6.73 -15.12
N VAL A 179 13.82 6.41 -14.89
CA VAL A 179 14.32 5.04 -15.08
C VAL A 179 13.62 4.05 -14.17
N THR A 180 13.45 4.40 -12.89
CA THR A 180 12.74 3.52 -11.95
C THR A 180 11.26 3.35 -12.33
N TYR A 181 10.60 4.42 -12.75
CA TYR A 181 9.22 4.38 -13.23
C TYR A 181 9.08 3.44 -14.44
N CYS A 182 9.89 3.65 -15.48
CA CYS A 182 9.86 2.83 -16.69
C CYS A 182 10.19 1.36 -16.39
N ALA A 183 11.20 1.09 -15.56
CA ALA A 183 11.57 -0.25 -15.15
C ALA A 183 10.44 -0.95 -14.37
N SER A 184 9.75 -0.22 -13.49
CA SER A 184 8.60 -0.73 -12.74
C SER A 184 7.43 -1.06 -13.65
N VAL A 185 7.11 -0.19 -14.61
CA VAL A 185 6.04 -0.44 -15.59
C VAL A 185 6.39 -1.65 -16.46
N ALA A 186 7.61 -1.71 -17.00
CA ALA A 186 8.08 -2.84 -17.81
C ALA A 186 8.02 -4.17 -17.02
N TYR A 187 8.47 -4.15 -15.75
CA TYR A 187 8.37 -5.33 -14.89
C TYR A 187 6.91 -5.76 -14.68
N PHE A 188 6.00 -4.82 -14.37
CA PHE A 188 4.59 -5.11 -14.18
C PHE A 188 3.95 -5.71 -15.44
N MET A 189 4.22 -5.11 -16.60
CA MET A 189 3.73 -5.61 -17.90
C MET A 189 4.27 -7.01 -18.20
N LEU A 190 5.56 -7.25 -17.95
CA LEU A 190 6.17 -8.57 -18.14
C LEU A 190 5.50 -9.61 -17.24
N MET A 191 5.33 -9.34 -15.94
CA MET A 191 4.67 -10.27 -15.01
C MET A 191 3.23 -10.54 -15.41
N THR A 192 2.49 -9.52 -15.86
CA THR A 192 1.11 -9.67 -16.35
C THR A 192 1.06 -10.54 -17.59
N SER A 193 1.90 -10.28 -18.58
CA SER A 193 1.96 -11.08 -19.84
C SER A 193 2.30 -12.55 -19.56
N ILE A 194 3.25 -12.84 -18.66
CA ILE A 194 3.57 -14.21 -18.28
C ILE A 194 2.40 -14.86 -17.53
N ALA A 195 1.74 -14.11 -16.63
CA ALA A 195 0.56 -14.61 -15.92
C ALA A 195 -0.57 -15.00 -16.89
N GLU A 196 -0.85 -14.15 -17.87
CA GLU A 196 -1.87 -14.41 -18.91
C GLU A 196 -1.51 -15.63 -19.77
N SER A 197 -0.25 -15.78 -20.17
CA SER A 197 0.21 -16.87 -21.01
C SER A 197 0.28 -18.22 -20.30
N THR A 198 0.57 -18.23 -18.98
CA THR A 198 0.76 -19.46 -18.19
C THR A 198 -0.42 -19.82 -17.31
N GLY A 199 -1.37 -18.88 -17.08
CA GLY A 199 -2.45 -19.02 -16.09
C GLY A 199 -1.95 -19.05 -14.64
N SER A 200 -0.69 -18.68 -14.39
CA SER A 200 -0.05 -18.84 -13.08
C SER A 200 -0.28 -17.65 -12.15
N GLU A 201 -0.95 -17.89 -11.04
CA GLU A 201 -1.15 -16.94 -9.93
C GLU A 201 0.16 -16.37 -9.34
N LEU A 202 1.28 -17.12 -9.48
CA LEU A 202 2.57 -16.66 -9.00
C LEU A 202 2.97 -15.34 -9.66
N TYR A 203 2.82 -15.23 -10.98
CA TYR A 203 3.22 -14.01 -11.71
C TYR A 203 2.29 -12.83 -11.42
N VAL A 204 0.99 -13.08 -11.18
CA VAL A 204 0.06 -12.06 -10.67
C VAL A 204 0.57 -11.51 -9.33
N ARG A 205 0.97 -12.40 -8.41
CA ARG A 205 1.51 -12.01 -7.09
C ARG A 205 2.84 -11.27 -7.21
N LEU A 206 3.73 -11.69 -8.13
CA LEU A 206 5.01 -11.00 -8.38
C LEU A 206 4.79 -9.58 -8.93
N GLY A 207 3.86 -9.38 -9.85
CA GLY A 207 3.50 -8.05 -10.36
C GLY A 207 2.97 -7.11 -9.28
N ARG A 208 2.38 -7.64 -8.20
CA ARG A 208 1.91 -6.88 -7.04
C ARG A 208 3.01 -6.58 -6.02
N GLN A 209 4.24 -7.13 -6.16
CA GLN A 209 5.35 -6.80 -5.25
C GLN A 209 5.93 -5.41 -5.54
N LEU A 210 6.83 -4.94 -4.65
CA LEU A 210 7.41 -3.61 -4.74
C LEU A 210 7.93 -3.23 -6.14
N PRO A 211 8.67 -4.08 -6.89
CA PRO A 211 9.14 -3.70 -8.22
C PRO A 211 8.02 -3.29 -9.17
N GLY A 212 6.87 -3.99 -9.15
CA GLY A 212 5.72 -3.65 -9.99
C GLY A 212 4.90 -2.44 -9.50
N GLN A 213 5.09 -2.01 -8.26
CA GLN A 213 4.36 -0.90 -7.65
C GLN A 213 5.20 0.39 -7.54
N LEU A 214 6.51 0.32 -7.80
CA LEU A 214 7.41 1.46 -7.70
C LEU A 214 7.03 2.63 -8.61
N SER A 215 6.39 2.39 -9.76
CA SER A 215 5.92 3.46 -10.65
C SER A 215 4.99 4.44 -9.94
N TYR A 216 4.09 3.96 -9.08
CA TYR A 216 3.18 4.82 -8.32
C TYR A 216 3.90 5.62 -7.25
N PHE A 217 4.83 5.01 -6.53
CA PHE A 217 5.67 5.71 -5.56
C PHE A 217 6.57 6.74 -6.22
N MET A 218 7.14 6.43 -7.41
CA MET A 218 7.97 7.37 -8.18
C MET A 218 7.15 8.52 -8.76
N ALA A 219 5.89 8.31 -9.14
CA ALA A 219 4.98 9.39 -9.47
C ALA A 219 4.80 10.35 -8.28
N GLY A 220 4.61 9.82 -7.06
CA GLY A 220 4.58 10.63 -5.84
C GLY A 220 5.89 11.38 -5.57
N ALA A 221 7.04 10.73 -5.76
CA ALA A 221 8.35 11.37 -5.67
C ALA A 221 8.51 12.51 -6.68
N PHE A 222 8.03 12.29 -7.91
CA PHE A 222 8.03 13.31 -8.95
C PHE A 222 7.24 14.55 -8.53
N PHE A 223 6.03 14.39 -8.02
CA PHE A 223 5.24 15.49 -7.48
C PHE A 223 5.94 16.22 -6.33
N TYR A 224 6.66 15.50 -5.47
CA TYR A 224 7.39 16.10 -4.36
C TYR A 224 8.58 16.93 -4.83
N TYR A 225 9.48 16.35 -5.64
CA TYR A 225 10.72 17.03 -6.08
C TYR A 225 10.47 18.13 -7.10
N PHE A 226 9.39 18.06 -7.86
CA PHE A 226 9.02 19.03 -8.89
C PHE A 226 7.79 19.85 -8.52
N LEU A 227 7.42 19.89 -7.22
CA LEU A 227 6.26 20.62 -6.72
C LEU A 227 6.13 22.07 -7.22
N PRO A 228 7.22 22.89 -7.32
CA PRO A 228 7.14 24.25 -7.83
C PRO A 228 6.59 24.36 -9.26
N LEU A 229 6.79 23.34 -10.10
CA LEU A 229 6.25 23.33 -11.47
C LEU A 229 4.71 23.20 -11.44
N PHE A 230 4.19 22.43 -10.50
CA PHE A 230 2.74 22.21 -10.33
C PHE A 230 2.06 23.39 -9.65
N GLU A 231 2.68 23.99 -8.63
CA GLU A 231 2.16 25.19 -7.97
C GLU A 231 2.04 26.38 -8.93
N ARG A 232 3.03 26.56 -9.80
CA ARG A 232 3.04 27.63 -10.78
C ARG A 232 1.95 27.50 -11.85
N LYS A 233 1.50 26.26 -12.13
CA LYS A 233 0.52 25.93 -13.18
C LYS A 233 -0.76 25.30 -12.60
N SER A 234 -1.06 25.54 -11.34
CA SER A 234 -2.19 24.88 -10.67
C SER A 234 -3.53 25.08 -11.37
N ALA A 235 -3.80 26.29 -11.86
CA ALA A 235 -5.04 26.57 -12.63
C ALA A 235 -5.13 25.73 -13.91
N TYR A 236 -4.04 25.56 -14.64
CA TYR A 236 -4.00 24.71 -15.83
C TYR A 236 -4.31 23.24 -15.52
N PHE A 237 -3.69 22.68 -14.45
CA PHE A 237 -3.94 21.28 -14.07
C PHE A 237 -5.37 21.05 -13.56
N VAL A 238 -5.97 22.04 -12.87
CA VAL A 238 -7.39 21.96 -12.48
C VAL A 238 -8.29 21.92 -13.72
N VAL A 239 -8.04 22.76 -14.71
CA VAL A 239 -8.82 22.77 -15.96
C VAL A 239 -8.69 21.44 -16.69
N VAL A 240 -7.47 20.91 -16.84
CA VAL A 240 -7.26 19.61 -17.49
C VAL A 240 -7.95 18.46 -16.72
N ALA A 241 -7.90 18.46 -15.38
CA ALA A 241 -8.56 17.43 -14.57
C ALA A 241 -10.11 17.50 -14.61
N VAL A 242 -10.69 18.65 -14.96
CA VAL A 242 -12.14 18.81 -15.11
C VAL A 242 -12.60 18.37 -16.50
N ILE A 243 -11.73 18.45 -17.51
CA ILE A 243 -12.06 18.12 -18.91
C ILE A 243 -11.78 16.63 -19.22
N ALA A 244 -10.86 15.97 -18.49
CA ALA A 244 -10.48 14.55 -18.66
C ALA A 244 -11.43 13.62 -17.92
#